data_3d028ca09cff165a6601d4f8593ccef8
#
_entry.id   3d028ca09cff165a6601d4f8593ccef8
#
_cell.length_a   1.000
_cell.length_b   1.000
_cell.length_c   1.000
_cell.angle_alpha   90.00
_cell.angle_beta   90.00
_cell.angle_gamma   90.00
#
_symmetry.space_group_name_H-M   'P 1'
#
loop_
_entity.id
_entity.type
_entity.pdbx_description
1 polymer ?
#
loop_
_entity_poly.entity_id
_entity_poly.type
_entity_poly.pdbx_seq_one_letter_code
_entity_poly.pdbx_strand_id
1 'polypeptide(L)'
;MNTMTLTPGHLSFIQLREIWQQPVKLSLDAGAIDAINASVACVNNIVAEGRTAYGINTGFGLLAQTRIATEDLQNLQRSLVLSHAAGVGEALDDAMVRLIMVLKINSLARGFSGIRLSVIEALIALVNAEVYPLIPAKGSVGASGDLAPLAHMSLTLLGEGKARWQGEWLPATEALKKAGLEPITLEAKEGLALLNGTQASTAFALRGLIEAQELFASATVCGALTTEAVLGSRRPFDARIHAARGQRGQIDAATLYRHVLTDTSALSQSHHNCEKVQDPYSLRCQPQVMGACLTQVRQVMDVLLVEANAVSDNPLVFAEEGDVISGGNFHAEPVAMAADNLALAISEIGSLSERRIALMMDKHMSQLPPFLVKNGGVNSGFMIAQVTAAALASENKALAHPHSVDSLPTSANQEDHVSMAPAAGRRLWEMAANTRGVIAVEWLAACQGIDLREGLTSSPLLEQARQALREQVAHYTQDRFFAPDIECATELLAQGTLLKLLPEFL
;
A
#
# COMPACT_ATOMS: atom_id res chain seq x y z
N MET A 1 -18.54 14.02 1.23
CA MET A 1 -17.27 13.98 0.49
C MET A 1 -16.39 15.08 1.07
N ASN A 2 -15.21 14.72 1.60
CA ASN A 2 -14.29 15.71 2.18
C ASN A 2 -13.67 16.57 1.07
N THR A 3 -13.56 17.88 1.34
CA THR A 3 -12.88 18.81 0.42
C THR A 3 -11.44 18.99 0.89
N MET A 4 -10.49 18.81 -0.02
CA MET A 4 -9.06 18.91 0.23
C MET A 4 -8.44 19.93 -0.72
N THR A 5 -7.77 20.94 -0.17
CA THR A 5 -6.91 21.81 -0.98
C THR A 5 -5.55 21.17 -1.13
N LEU A 6 -5.16 20.88 -2.37
CA LEU A 6 -3.88 20.28 -2.70
C LEU A 6 -2.82 21.37 -2.80
N THR A 7 -1.90 21.38 -1.86
CA THR A 7 -0.65 22.16 -1.95
C THR A 7 0.42 21.26 -2.58
N PRO A 8 0.84 21.52 -3.82
CA PRO A 8 1.70 20.59 -4.56
C PRO A 8 3.03 20.32 -3.86
N GLY A 9 3.38 19.04 -3.76
CA GLY A 9 4.60 18.58 -3.08
C GLY A 9 4.51 18.48 -1.56
N HIS A 10 3.32 18.60 -0.96
CA HIS A 10 3.11 18.61 0.49
C HIS A 10 2.01 17.65 0.98
N LEU A 11 1.75 16.57 0.24
CA LEU A 11 0.84 15.53 0.73
C LEU A 11 1.44 14.82 1.94
N SER A 12 0.66 14.73 3.02
CA SER A 12 1.00 13.93 4.20
C SER A 12 0.52 12.48 4.06
N PHE A 13 1.08 11.57 4.86
CA PHE A 13 0.62 10.17 4.88
C PHE A 13 -0.85 10.04 5.27
N ILE A 14 -1.34 10.90 6.17
CA ILE A 14 -2.76 10.94 6.57
C ILE A 14 -3.65 11.28 5.37
N GLN A 15 -3.27 12.30 4.59
CA GLN A 15 -4.02 12.68 3.38
C GLN A 15 -3.98 11.57 2.31
N LEU A 16 -2.82 10.91 2.10
CA LEU A 16 -2.70 9.78 1.17
C LEU A 16 -3.60 8.62 1.57
N ARG A 17 -3.67 8.30 2.86
CA ARG A 17 -4.57 7.28 3.40
C ARG A 17 -6.05 7.69 3.24
N GLU A 18 -6.40 8.94 3.47
CA GLU A 18 -7.76 9.45 3.26
C GLU A 18 -8.18 9.34 1.78
N ILE A 19 -7.31 9.75 0.85
CA ILE A 19 -7.54 9.63 -0.60
C ILE A 19 -7.77 8.17 -1.00
N TRP A 20 -7.02 7.24 -0.40
CA TRP A 20 -7.22 5.81 -0.60
C TRP A 20 -8.56 5.32 -0.07
N GLN A 21 -8.91 5.67 1.16
CA GLN A 21 -10.05 5.10 1.88
C GLN A 21 -11.42 5.61 1.41
N GLN A 22 -11.50 6.83 0.88
CA GLN A 22 -12.78 7.43 0.51
C GLN A 22 -12.66 8.42 -0.65
N PRO A 23 -13.75 8.67 -1.40
CA PRO A 23 -13.79 9.73 -2.39
C PRO A 23 -13.52 11.10 -1.77
N VAL A 24 -12.74 11.93 -2.48
CA VAL A 24 -12.35 13.28 -2.08
C VAL A 24 -12.74 14.29 -3.16
N LYS A 25 -13.02 15.54 -2.76
CA LYS A 25 -13.10 16.68 -3.65
C LYS A 25 -11.82 17.49 -3.55
N LEU A 26 -11.16 17.69 -4.66
CA LEU A 26 -9.91 18.43 -4.74
C LEU A 26 -10.12 19.85 -5.24
N SER A 27 -9.37 20.78 -4.66
CA SER A 27 -9.08 22.09 -5.23
C SER A 27 -7.56 22.30 -5.23
N LEU A 28 -7.05 22.99 -6.24
CA LEU A 28 -5.64 23.32 -6.30
C LEU A 28 -5.36 24.60 -5.50
N ASP A 29 -4.25 24.61 -4.75
CA ASP A 29 -3.75 25.81 -4.11
C ASP A 29 -3.40 26.87 -5.17
N ALA A 30 -3.96 28.07 -5.05
CA ALA A 30 -3.74 29.15 -6.00
C ALA A 30 -2.27 29.56 -6.11
N GLY A 31 -1.46 29.36 -5.09
CA GLY A 31 -0.02 29.61 -5.11
C GLY A 31 0.78 28.78 -6.12
N ALA A 32 0.20 27.67 -6.64
CA ALA A 32 0.85 26.85 -7.65
C ALA A 32 0.72 27.39 -9.09
N ILE A 33 -0.23 28.29 -9.35
CA ILE A 33 -0.64 28.69 -10.71
C ILE A 33 0.51 29.40 -11.45
N ASP A 34 1.23 30.27 -10.78
CA ASP A 34 2.31 31.05 -11.41
C ASP A 34 3.44 30.13 -11.90
N ALA A 35 3.86 29.15 -11.09
CA ALA A 35 4.90 28.21 -11.47
C ALA A 35 4.47 27.30 -12.64
N ILE A 36 3.21 26.85 -12.64
CA ILE A 36 2.62 26.09 -13.76
C ILE A 36 2.69 26.89 -15.05
N ASN A 37 2.18 28.13 -15.02
CA ASN A 37 2.13 29.01 -16.20
C ASN A 37 3.54 29.39 -16.70
N ALA A 38 4.49 29.62 -15.80
CA ALA A 38 5.88 29.91 -16.16
C ALA A 38 6.52 28.72 -16.89
N SER A 39 6.27 27.49 -16.45
CA SER A 39 6.79 26.29 -17.12
C SER A 39 6.19 26.11 -18.53
N VAL A 40 4.91 26.40 -18.70
CA VAL A 40 4.24 26.39 -20.02
C VAL A 40 4.83 27.46 -20.95
N ALA A 41 5.03 28.67 -20.44
CA ALA A 41 5.63 29.76 -21.23
C ALA A 41 7.05 29.38 -21.70
N CYS A 42 7.84 28.72 -20.86
CA CYS A 42 9.17 28.22 -21.23
C CYS A 42 9.10 27.22 -22.42
N VAL A 43 8.18 26.24 -22.36
CA VAL A 43 7.96 25.28 -23.46
C VAL A 43 7.54 25.99 -24.74
N ASN A 44 6.60 26.93 -24.67
CA ASN A 44 6.09 27.68 -25.81
C ASN A 44 7.22 28.52 -26.47
N ASN A 45 8.10 29.12 -25.70
CA ASN A 45 9.26 29.87 -26.19
C ASN A 45 10.21 28.95 -26.97
N ILE A 46 10.51 27.75 -26.44
CA ILE A 46 11.36 26.76 -27.12
C ILE A 46 10.78 26.36 -28.48
N VAL A 47 9.46 26.14 -28.55
CA VAL A 47 8.77 25.82 -29.80
C VAL A 47 8.83 27.00 -30.77
N ALA A 48 8.54 28.22 -30.30
CA ALA A 48 8.53 29.44 -31.12
C ALA A 48 9.92 29.78 -31.70
N GLU A 49 10.97 29.58 -30.90
CA GLU A 49 12.39 29.77 -31.31
C GLU A 49 12.90 28.64 -32.21
N GLY A 50 12.13 27.58 -32.38
CA GLY A 50 12.52 26.41 -33.16
C GLY A 50 13.69 25.62 -32.58
N ARG A 51 13.97 25.77 -31.28
CA ARG A 51 14.98 24.96 -30.58
C ARG A 51 14.54 23.51 -30.49
N THR A 52 15.46 22.59 -30.73
CA THR A 52 15.17 21.16 -30.55
C THR A 52 15.28 20.78 -29.09
N ALA A 53 14.20 20.26 -28.50
CA ALA A 53 14.17 19.79 -27.13
C ALA A 53 13.45 18.45 -27.02
N TYR A 54 14.10 17.48 -26.36
CA TYR A 54 13.52 16.15 -26.13
C TYR A 54 12.14 16.26 -25.46
N GLY A 55 11.20 15.46 -25.96
CA GLY A 55 9.85 15.39 -25.40
C GLY A 55 8.95 16.59 -25.70
N ILE A 56 9.46 17.63 -26.34
CA ILE A 56 8.72 18.82 -26.78
C ILE A 56 8.42 18.74 -28.28
N ASN A 57 9.46 18.70 -29.11
CA ASN A 57 9.37 18.67 -30.57
C ASN A 57 10.29 17.61 -31.22
N THR A 58 10.52 16.50 -30.52
CA THR A 58 11.21 15.31 -31.02
C THR A 58 10.36 14.07 -30.85
N GLY A 59 10.71 12.98 -31.53
CA GLY A 59 10.23 11.64 -31.15
C GLY A 59 10.73 11.19 -29.78
N PHE A 60 10.36 9.99 -29.36
CA PHE A 60 10.62 9.45 -28.05
C PHE A 60 11.50 8.20 -28.08
N GLY A 61 12.20 7.89 -26.99
CA GLY A 61 13.07 6.73 -26.87
C GLY A 61 14.11 6.69 -27.99
N LEU A 62 14.16 5.60 -28.73
CA LEU A 62 15.10 5.45 -29.86
C LEU A 62 14.88 6.50 -30.98
N LEU A 63 13.65 7.07 -31.07
CA LEU A 63 13.30 8.08 -32.06
C LEU A 63 13.58 9.52 -31.59
N ALA A 64 14.24 9.74 -30.48
CA ALA A 64 14.55 11.04 -29.90
C ALA A 64 15.30 12.01 -30.79
N GLN A 65 16.01 11.50 -31.82
CA GLN A 65 16.75 12.29 -32.81
C GLN A 65 15.84 12.82 -33.94
N THR A 66 14.62 12.36 -34.07
CA THR A 66 13.69 12.76 -35.13
C THR A 66 12.95 14.02 -34.71
N ARG A 67 13.19 15.16 -35.40
CA ARG A 67 12.47 16.41 -35.18
C ARG A 67 11.07 16.34 -35.79
N ILE A 68 10.08 16.85 -35.09
CA ILE A 68 8.66 16.87 -35.46
C ILE A 68 8.29 18.31 -35.86
N ALA A 69 7.54 18.46 -36.95
CA ALA A 69 7.03 19.75 -37.41
C ALA A 69 5.98 20.30 -36.44
N THR A 70 5.89 21.62 -36.34
CA THR A 70 4.99 22.28 -35.36
C THR A 70 3.54 21.90 -35.60
N GLU A 71 3.10 21.74 -36.86
CA GLU A 71 1.76 21.31 -37.23
C GLU A 71 1.39 19.89 -36.77
N ASP A 72 2.39 19.04 -36.51
CA ASP A 72 2.19 17.64 -36.10
C ASP A 72 2.27 17.47 -34.58
N LEU A 73 2.60 18.49 -33.79
CA LEU A 73 2.84 18.34 -32.34
C LEU A 73 1.62 17.85 -31.58
N GLN A 74 0.41 18.34 -31.89
CA GLN A 74 -0.82 17.88 -31.25
C GLN A 74 -1.11 16.42 -31.59
N ASN A 75 -0.93 16.03 -32.85
CA ASN A 75 -1.09 14.65 -33.29
C ASN A 75 -0.07 13.73 -32.63
N LEU A 76 1.18 14.18 -32.48
CA LEU A 76 2.23 13.46 -31.76
C LEU A 76 1.83 13.16 -30.31
N GLN A 77 1.33 14.16 -29.56
CA GLN A 77 0.95 13.99 -28.15
C GLN A 77 -0.24 13.03 -28.01
N ARG A 78 -1.24 13.14 -28.88
CA ARG A 78 -2.36 12.18 -28.92
C ARG A 78 -1.89 10.76 -29.27
N SER A 79 -1.08 10.60 -30.31
CA SER A 79 -0.56 9.30 -30.75
C SER A 79 0.29 8.63 -29.69
N LEU A 80 1.05 9.42 -28.92
CA LEU A 80 1.82 8.94 -27.79
C LEU A 80 0.91 8.27 -26.73
N VAL A 81 -0.15 8.95 -26.30
CA VAL A 81 -1.12 8.40 -25.34
C VAL A 81 -1.74 7.12 -25.88
N LEU A 82 -2.22 7.12 -27.13
CA LEU A 82 -2.88 5.97 -27.72
C LEU A 82 -1.95 4.74 -27.82
N SER A 83 -0.71 4.93 -28.30
CA SER A 83 0.23 3.83 -28.50
C SER A 83 0.79 3.24 -27.21
N HIS A 84 0.81 4.01 -26.12
CA HIS A 84 1.32 3.57 -24.82
C HIS A 84 0.25 2.95 -23.92
N ALA A 85 -1.04 3.08 -24.26
CA ALA A 85 -2.14 2.44 -23.56
C ALA A 85 -2.23 0.95 -23.93
N ALA A 86 -1.22 0.18 -23.57
CA ALA A 86 -1.02 -1.22 -23.95
C ALA A 86 -0.99 -2.16 -22.73
N GLY A 87 -1.54 -1.72 -21.59
CA GLY A 87 -1.66 -2.52 -20.37
C GLY A 87 -2.67 -3.66 -20.51
N VAL A 88 -2.50 -4.70 -19.67
CA VAL A 88 -3.35 -5.90 -19.62
C VAL A 88 -3.69 -6.29 -18.18
N GLY A 89 -4.59 -7.24 -18.03
CA GLY A 89 -5.02 -7.77 -16.74
C GLY A 89 -6.30 -7.13 -16.24
N GLU A 90 -6.62 -7.37 -14.97
CA GLU A 90 -7.83 -6.84 -14.34
C GLU A 90 -7.74 -5.30 -14.21
N ALA A 91 -8.90 -4.66 -14.26
CA ALA A 91 -8.99 -3.22 -14.01
C ALA A 91 -8.71 -2.93 -12.54
N LEU A 92 -7.93 -1.87 -12.28
CA LEU A 92 -7.72 -1.37 -10.93
C LEU A 92 -9.05 -0.86 -10.34
N ASP A 93 -9.19 -0.96 -9.02
CA ASP A 93 -10.34 -0.41 -8.29
C ASP A 93 -10.33 1.13 -8.25
N ASP A 94 -11.47 1.73 -7.91
CA ASP A 94 -11.64 3.19 -7.87
C ASP A 94 -10.68 3.88 -6.90
N ALA A 95 -10.39 3.25 -5.76
CA ALA A 95 -9.49 3.80 -4.76
C ALA A 95 -8.06 3.91 -5.32
N MET A 96 -7.60 2.88 -6.03
CA MET A 96 -6.29 2.86 -6.65
C MET A 96 -6.18 3.86 -7.79
N VAL A 97 -7.19 3.92 -8.66
CA VAL A 97 -7.21 4.89 -9.77
C VAL A 97 -7.23 6.32 -9.24
N ARG A 98 -8.04 6.60 -8.22
CA ARG A 98 -8.08 7.90 -7.55
C ARG A 98 -6.72 8.29 -6.97
N LEU A 99 -6.05 7.37 -6.28
CA LEU A 99 -4.73 7.62 -5.71
C LEU A 99 -3.70 7.94 -6.79
N ILE A 100 -3.66 7.16 -7.89
CA ILE A 100 -2.79 7.42 -9.05
C ILE A 100 -3.05 8.82 -9.63
N MET A 101 -4.32 9.17 -9.84
CA MET A 101 -4.70 10.47 -10.38
C MET A 101 -4.27 11.62 -9.48
N VAL A 102 -4.48 11.51 -8.16
CA VAL A 102 -4.08 12.56 -7.22
C VAL A 102 -2.57 12.71 -7.14
N LEU A 103 -1.82 11.61 -7.11
CA LEU A 103 -0.36 11.64 -7.17
C LEU A 103 0.13 12.32 -8.46
N LYS A 104 -0.51 12.04 -9.60
CA LYS A 104 -0.17 12.67 -10.88
C LYS A 104 -0.47 14.17 -10.86
N ILE A 105 -1.65 14.58 -10.39
CA ILE A 105 -2.00 15.99 -10.21
C ILE A 105 -0.98 16.68 -9.30
N ASN A 106 -0.62 16.07 -8.17
CA ASN A 106 0.36 16.61 -7.22
C ASN A 106 1.72 16.88 -7.87
N SER A 107 2.21 15.94 -8.68
CA SER A 107 3.49 16.07 -9.40
C SER A 107 3.45 17.16 -10.47
N LEU A 108 2.40 17.14 -11.33
CA LEU A 108 2.25 18.10 -12.44
C LEU A 108 2.08 19.54 -11.94
N ALA A 109 1.36 19.73 -10.85
CA ALA A 109 1.08 21.04 -10.28
C ALA A 109 2.30 21.73 -9.62
N ARG A 110 3.43 21.03 -9.53
CA ARG A 110 4.69 21.61 -9.03
C ARG A 110 5.38 22.57 -10.00
N GLY A 111 4.89 22.67 -11.26
CA GLY A 111 5.37 23.66 -12.22
C GLY A 111 6.69 23.30 -12.93
N PHE A 112 7.07 22.02 -12.99
CA PHE A 112 8.27 21.54 -13.70
C PHE A 112 7.95 20.74 -14.98
N SER A 113 6.67 20.55 -15.29
CA SER A 113 6.26 19.61 -16.35
C SER A 113 5.93 20.29 -17.70
N GLY A 114 5.78 21.62 -17.72
CA GLY A 114 5.41 22.35 -18.94
C GLY A 114 4.01 22.00 -19.46
N ILE A 115 3.10 21.68 -18.57
CA ILE A 115 1.72 21.28 -18.87
C ILE A 115 0.75 22.41 -18.47
N ARG A 116 -0.26 22.68 -19.30
CA ARG A 116 -1.23 23.75 -19.03
C ARG A 116 -2.05 23.47 -17.76
N LEU A 117 -2.38 24.54 -17.05
CA LEU A 117 -3.28 24.50 -15.89
C LEU A 117 -4.61 23.81 -16.23
N SER A 118 -5.17 24.08 -17.41
CA SER A 118 -6.44 23.47 -17.86
C SER A 118 -6.41 21.94 -17.94
N VAL A 119 -5.25 21.32 -18.21
CA VAL A 119 -5.10 19.86 -18.21
C VAL A 119 -5.08 19.31 -16.77
N ILE A 120 -4.42 20.02 -15.86
CA ILE A 120 -4.43 19.69 -14.43
C ILE A 120 -5.85 19.82 -13.86
N GLU A 121 -6.55 20.90 -14.21
CA GLU A 121 -7.95 21.14 -13.83
C GLU A 121 -8.89 20.06 -14.40
N ALA A 122 -8.65 19.58 -15.62
CA ALA A 122 -9.41 18.47 -16.20
C ALA A 122 -9.21 17.16 -15.39
N LEU A 123 -7.98 16.83 -14.95
CA LEU A 123 -7.74 15.71 -14.06
C LEU A 123 -8.45 15.88 -12.70
N ILE A 124 -8.40 17.09 -12.11
CA ILE A 124 -9.11 17.40 -10.87
C ILE A 124 -10.63 17.24 -11.07
N ALA A 125 -11.16 17.66 -12.21
CA ALA A 125 -12.57 17.52 -12.53
C ALA A 125 -13.01 16.05 -12.63
N LEU A 126 -12.18 15.17 -13.22
CA LEU A 126 -12.42 13.73 -13.25
C LEU A 126 -12.49 13.16 -11.82
N VAL A 127 -11.53 13.50 -10.95
CA VAL A 127 -11.53 13.04 -9.55
C VAL A 127 -12.79 13.53 -8.83
N ASN A 128 -13.13 14.80 -8.99
CA ASN A 128 -14.28 15.44 -8.33
C ASN A 128 -15.64 14.90 -8.81
N ALA A 129 -15.72 14.43 -10.05
CA ALA A 129 -16.90 13.82 -10.64
C ALA A 129 -16.94 12.29 -10.45
N GLU A 130 -15.92 11.70 -9.79
CA GLU A 130 -15.75 10.25 -9.62
C GLU A 130 -15.78 9.51 -10.98
N VAL A 131 -15.16 10.10 -11.99
CA VAL A 131 -14.94 9.48 -13.30
C VAL A 131 -13.57 8.81 -13.26
N TYR A 132 -13.53 7.49 -13.10
CA TYR A 132 -12.30 6.74 -12.94
C TYR A 132 -11.93 6.00 -14.23
N PRO A 133 -10.82 6.40 -14.89
CA PRO A 133 -10.31 5.70 -16.07
C PRO A 133 -10.09 4.21 -15.86
N LEU A 134 -10.34 3.39 -16.89
CA LEU A 134 -9.98 1.98 -16.85
C LEU A 134 -8.47 1.84 -17.01
N ILE A 135 -7.80 1.45 -15.93
CA ILE A 135 -6.37 1.20 -15.88
C ILE A 135 -6.15 -0.30 -15.60
N PRO A 136 -5.58 -1.07 -16.55
CA PRO A 136 -5.20 -2.46 -16.29
C PRO A 136 -4.04 -2.56 -15.29
N ALA A 137 -4.04 -3.59 -14.47
CA ALA A 137 -3.08 -3.75 -13.37
C ALA A 137 -1.65 -4.11 -13.82
N LYS A 138 -1.43 -4.48 -15.08
CA LYS A 138 -0.14 -4.98 -15.60
C LYS A 138 0.24 -4.26 -16.90
N GLY A 139 1.55 -4.04 -17.12
CA GLY A 139 2.05 -3.45 -18.37
C GLY A 139 3.17 -2.44 -18.18
N SER A 140 3.60 -2.16 -16.93
CA SER A 140 4.76 -1.31 -16.66
C SER A 140 5.87 -2.10 -15.98
N VAL A 141 7.11 -1.75 -16.30
CA VAL A 141 8.34 -2.24 -15.66
C VAL A 141 9.04 -1.15 -14.83
N GLY A 142 8.44 0.04 -14.75
CA GLY A 142 8.98 1.17 -13.99
C GLY A 142 10.33 1.68 -14.51
N ALA A 143 10.53 1.66 -15.83
CA ALA A 143 11.73 2.12 -16.51
C ALA A 143 11.71 3.63 -16.77
N SER A 144 10.92 4.07 -17.76
CA SER A 144 10.62 5.48 -18.03
C SER A 144 9.42 5.95 -17.21
N GLY A 145 9.32 5.50 -15.97
CA GLY A 145 8.12 5.58 -15.16
C GLY A 145 7.06 4.57 -15.60
N ASP A 146 5.83 4.84 -15.22
CA ASP A 146 4.68 3.96 -15.38
C ASP A 146 3.90 4.29 -16.67
N LEU A 147 4.54 4.20 -17.84
CA LEU A 147 3.98 4.67 -19.11
C LEU A 147 2.61 4.08 -19.42
N ALA A 148 2.46 2.77 -19.43
CA ALA A 148 1.21 2.13 -19.82
C ALA A 148 0.02 2.48 -18.87
N PRO A 149 0.10 2.35 -17.53
CA PRO A 149 -1.01 2.72 -16.67
C PRO A 149 -1.34 4.22 -16.73
N LEU A 150 -0.34 5.10 -16.85
CA LEU A 150 -0.59 6.54 -16.98
C LEU A 150 -1.15 6.91 -18.35
N ALA A 151 -0.81 6.18 -19.43
CA ALA A 151 -1.46 6.31 -20.72
C ALA A 151 -2.94 5.93 -20.64
N HIS A 152 -3.27 4.79 -20.02
CA HIS A 152 -4.66 4.40 -19.79
C HIS A 152 -5.44 5.43 -18.97
N MET A 153 -4.83 6.00 -17.92
CA MET A 153 -5.41 7.11 -17.17
C MET A 153 -5.74 8.29 -18.09
N SER A 154 -4.82 8.63 -19.00
CA SER A 154 -4.90 9.80 -19.88
C SER A 154 -5.88 9.64 -21.05
N LEU A 155 -6.21 8.41 -21.46
CA LEU A 155 -7.18 8.14 -22.52
C LEU A 155 -8.51 8.84 -22.26
N THR A 156 -9.01 8.81 -21.03
CA THR A 156 -10.30 9.41 -20.65
C THR A 156 -10.32 10.92 -20.87
N LEU A 157 -9.18 11.62 -20.65
CA LEU A 157 -9.07 13.05 -20.96
C LEU A 157 -9.28 13.33 -22.46
N LEU A 158 -8.90 12.40 -23.34
CA LEU A 158 -9.04 12.52 -24.80
C LEU A 158 -10.41 12.01 -25.31
N GLY A 159 -11.29 11.54 -24.43
CA GLY A 159 -12.54 10.89 -24.82
C GLY A 159 -12.36 9.47 -25.36
N GLU A 160 -11.20 8.83 -25.10
CA GLU A 160 -10.86 7.49 -25.55
C GLU A 160 -10.94 6.45 -24.42
N GLY A 161 -11.07 5.19 -24.80
CA GLY A 161 -11.12 4.09 -23.85
C GLY A 161 -12.43 4.02 -23.06
N LYS A 162 -12.34 3.56 -21.81
CA LYS A 162 -13.48 3.40 -20.90
C LYS A 162 -13.18 4.07 -19.55
N ALA A 163 -14.24 4.50 -18.88
CA ALA A 163 -14.17 4.97 -17.51
C ALA A 163 -15.34 4.41 -16.69
N ARG A 164 -15.13 4.26 -15.39
CA ARG A 164 -16.21 3.93 -14.45
C ARG A 164 -16.80 5.21 -13.88
N TRP A 165 -18.12 5.31 -13.96
CA TRP A 165 -18.89 6.42 -13.39
C TRP A 165 -20.13 5.85 -12.69
N GLN A 166 -20.33 6.21 -11.44
CA GLN A 166 -21.40 5.67 -10.58
C GLN A 166 -21.47 4.12 -10.58
N GLY A 167 -20.31 3.46 -10.59
CA GLY A 167 -20.19 2.00 -10.58
C GLY A 167 -20.31 1.31 -11.94
N GLU A 168 -20.67 2.01 -13.02
CA GLU A 168 -20.84 1.45 -14.36
C GLU A 168 -19.66 1.76 -15.27
N TRP A 169 -19.22 0.76 -16.06
CA TRP A 169 -18.22 0.94 -17.11
C TRP A 169 -18.86 1.49 -18.39
N LEU A 170 -18.45 2.67 -18.78
CA LEU A 170 -18.94 3.39 -19.97
C LEU A 170 -17.78 3.71 -20.93
N PRO A 171 -18.07 3.91 -22.23
CA PRO A 171 -17.12 4.61 -23.11
C PRO A 171 -16.75 5.96 -22.50
N ALA A 172 -15.50 6.38 -22.62
CA ALA A 172 -15.01 7.61 -21.97
C ALA A 172 -15.82 8.85 -22.38
N THR A 173 -16.18 8.98 -23.66
CA THR A 173 -17.03 10.07 -24.15
C THR A 173 -18.41 10.13 -23.46
N GLU A 174 -19.00 8.97 -23.20
CA GLU A 174 -20.29 8.89 -22.51
C GLU A 174 -20.16 9.22 -21.02
N ALA A 175 -19.12 8.70 -20.35
CA ALA A 175 -18.85 9.00 -18.95
C ALA A 175 -18.58 10.49 -18.73
N LEU A 176 -17.76 11.11 -19.57
CA LEU A 176 -17.50 12.56 -19.55
C LEU A 176 -18.79 13.36 -19.72
N LYS A 177 -19.57 13.07 -20.77
CA LYS A 177 -20.83 13.76 -21.04
C LYS A 177 -21.81 13.67 -19.87
N LYS A 178 -21.98 12.47 -19.27
CA LYS A 178 -22.84 12.27 -18.10
C LYS A 178 -22.35 13.04 -16.87
N ALA A 179 -21.04 13.20 -16.73
CA ALA A 179 -20.42 13.97 -15.65
C ALA A 179 -20.38 15.49 -15.92
N GLY A 180 -20.85 15.95 -17.09
CA GLY A 180 -20.81 17.37 -17.49
C GLY A 180 -19.40 17.84 -17.87
N LEU A 181 -18.54 16.94 -18.33
CA LEU A 181 -17.15 17.19 -18.73
C LEU A 181 -16.99 16.99 -20.23
N GLU A 182 -15.96 17.64 -20.82
CA GLU A 182 -15.64 17.53 -22.24
C GLU A 182 -14.22 16.98 -22.43
N PRO A 183 -13.97 16.25 -23.54
CA PRO A 183 -12.61 15.86 -23.91
C PRO A 183 -11.71 17.08 -24.18
N ILE A 184 -10.42 16.93 -23.91
CA ILE A 184 -9.41 17.96 -24.16
C ILE A 184 -8.50 17.59 -25.33
N THR A 185 -7.85 18.59 -25.91
CA THR A 185 -6.76 18.42 -26.89
C THR A 185 -5.44 18.77 -26.22
N LEU A 186 -4.45 17.86 -26.38
CA LEU A 186 -3.11 18.06 -25.82
C LEU A 186 -2.24 18.93 -26.74
N GLU A 187 -1.38 19.74 -26.12
CA GLU A 187 -0.36 20.54 -26.78
C GLU A 187 1.05 19.96 -26.56
N ALA A 188 2.08 20.65 -27.09
CA ALA A 188 3.47 20.21 -26.99
C ALA A 188 3.85 19.82 -25.54
N LYS A 189 4.57 18.70 -25.38
CA LYS A 189 5.01 18.09 -24.13
C LYS A 189 3.90 17.46 -23.26
N GLU A 190 2.61 17.84 -23.39
CA GLU A 190 1.55 17.44 -22.45
C GLU A 190 1.29 15.93 -22.42
N GLY A 191 1.36 15.26 -23.59
CA GLY A 191 1.25 13.80 -23.64
C GLY A 191 2.34 13.13 -22.83
N LEU A 192 3.60 13.50 -23.03
CA LEU A 192 4.71 12.93 -22.29
C LEU A 192 4.62 13.28 -20.78
N ALA A 193 4.27 14.53 -20.44
CA ALA A 193 4.07 14.94 -19.04
C ALA A 193 3.01 14.08 -18.31
N LEU A 194 1.94 13.72 -19.00
CA LEU A 194 0.88 12.85 -18.46
C LEU A 194 1.36 11.41 -18.26
N LEU A 195 2.15 10.85 -19.18
CA LEU A 195 2.54 9.45 -19.18
C LEU A 195 3.77 9.16 -18.32
N ASN A 196 4.68 10.11 -18.21
CA ASN A 196 5.98 9.91 -17.56
C ASN A 196 5.91 10.16 -16.06
N GLY A 197 6.42 9.24 -15.28
CA GLY A 197 6.45 9.34 -13.81
C GLY A 197 6.13 8.03 -13.09
N THR A 198 6.29 8.03 -11.77
CA THR A 198 6.27 6.84 -10.90
C THR A 198 4.94 6.67 -10.14
N GLN A 199 3.87 7.36 -10.54
CA GLN A 199 2.66 7.50 -9.75
C GLN A 199 1.89 6.18 -9.56
N ALA A 200 1.87 5.30 -10.56
CA ALA A 200 1.20 4.01 -10.42
C ALA A 200 1.98 3.07 -9.47
N SER A 201 3.29 2.94 -9.66
CA SER A 201 4.16 2.17 -8.75
C SER A 201 4.06 2.67 -7.31
N THR A 202 4.09 3.99 -7.12
CA THR A 202 3.98 4.64 -5.80
C THR A 202 2.62 4.37 -5.17
N ALA A 203 1.52 4.47 -5.93
CA ALA A 203 0.18 4.15 -5.43
C ALA A 203 0.08 2.68 -5.01
N PHE A 204 0.66 1.75 -5.79
CA PHE A 204 0.67 0.33 -5.46
C PHE A 204 1.40 0.06 -4.14
N ALA A 205 2.58 0.66 -3.97
CA ALA A 205 3.35 0.51 -2.74
C ALA A 205 2.70 1.20 -1.53
N LEU A 206 2.07 2.37 -1.71
CA LEU A 206 1.32 3.07 -0.66
C LEU A 206 0.14 2.25 -0.13
N ARG A 207 -0.61 1.57 -1.00
CA ARG A 207 -1.64 0.61 -0.56
C ARG A 207 -1.03 -0.45 0.33
N GLY A 208 0.07 -1.07 -0.10
CA GLY A 208 0.79 -2.06 0.69
C GLY A 208 1.24 -1.52 2.05
N LEU A 209 1.70 -0.28 2.11
CA LEU A 209 2.11 0.39 3.35
C LEU A 209 0.92 0.61 4.31
N ILE A 210 -0.22 1.09 3.79
CA ILE A 210 -1.43 1.29 4.60
C ILE A 210 -1.91 -0.05 5.18
N GLU A 211 -1.93 -1.10 4.38
CA GLU A 211 -2.29 -2.45 4.82
C GLU A 211 -1.28 -3.01 5.83
N ALA A 212 0.03 -2.79 5.64
CA ALA A 212 1.06 -3.24 6.57
C ALA A 212 0.96 -2.59 7.96
N GLN A 213 0.51 -1.34 8.04
CA GLN A 213 0.22 -0.68 9.33
C GLN A 213 -0.86 -1.44 10.11
N GLU A 214 -1.94 -1.80 9.44
CA GLU A 214 -3.05 -2.55 10.03
C GLU A 214 -2.61 -3.96 10.47
N LEU A 215 -1.83 -4.64 9.62
CA LEU A 215 -1.29 -5.97 9.90
C LEU A 215 -0.34 -5.96 11.10
N PHE A 216 0.54 -4.97 11.18
CA PHE A 216 1.46 -4.82 12.32
C PHE A 216 0.70 -4.62 13.63
N ALA A 217 -0.30 -3.73 13.64
CA ALA A 217 -1.13 -3.48 14.81
C ALA A 217 -1.91 -4.73 15.23
N SER A 218 -2.57 -5.36 14.26
CA SER A 218 -3.39 -6.56 14.48
C SER A 218 -2.54 -7.73 15.01
N ALA A 219 -1.37 -7.98 14.41
CA ALA A 219 -0.45 -9.03 14.87
C ALA A 219 0.13 -8.75 16.26
N THR A 220 0.33 -7.48 16.62
CA THR A 220 0.77 -7.09 17.97
C THR A 220 -0.31 -7.41 19.01
N VAL A 221 -1.56 -7.05 18.74
CA VAL A 221 -2.69 -7.36 19.66
C VAL A 221 -2.94 -8.87 19.73
N CYS A 222 -2.94 -9.59 18.60
CA CYS A 222 -3.12 -11.05 18.58
C CYS A 222 -1.97 -11.78 19.28
N GLY A 223 -0.72 -11.32 19.12
CA GLY A 223 0.41 -11.87 19.83
C GLY A 223 0.35 -11.66 21.35
N ALA A 224 -0.23 -10.53 21.79
CA ALA A 224 -0.51 -10.31 23.20
C ALA A 224 -1.63 -11.23 23.71
N LEU A 225 -2.74 -11.38 22.95
CA LEU A 225 -3.80 -12.36 23.27
C LEU A 225 -3.26 -13.79 23.35
N THR A 226 -2.38 -14.18 22.42
CA THR A 226 -1.73 -15.50 22.45
C THR A 226 -0.88 -15.67 23.71
N THR A 227 -0.12 -14.64 24.10
CA THR A 227 0.67 -14.68 25.35
C THR A 227 -0.23 -14.94 26.58
N GLU A 228 -1.39 -14.30 26.65
CA GLU A 228 -2.39 -14.54 27.70
C GLU A 228 -2.97 -15.95 27.63
N ALA A 229 -3.39 -16.39 26.42
CA ALA A 229 -4.03 -17.70 26.23
C ALA A 229 -3.15 -18.88 26.69
N VAL A 230 -1.83 -18.79 26.43
CA VAL A 230 -0.88 -19.87 26.77
C VAL A 230 -0.17 -19.66 28.11
N LEU A 231 -0.60 -18.70 28.90
CA LEU A 231 0.03 -18.32 30.18
C LEU A 231 1.53 -18.01 29.98
N GLY A 232 1.83 -17.19 28.98
CA GLY A 232 3.19 -16.76 28.64
C GLY A 232 3.71 -15.68 29.60
N SER A 233 5.02 -15.64 29.78
CA SER A 233 5.68 -14.66 30.63
C SER A 233 5.63 -13.25 30.02
N ARG A 234 5.34 -12.24 30.84
CA ARG A 234 5.43 -10.83 30.45
C ARG A 234 6.82 -10.22 30.64
N ARG A 235 7.71 -10.92 31.34
CA ARG A 235 9.09 -10.45 31.60
C ARG A 235 9.89 -10.09 30.35
N PRO A 236 9.72 -10.79 29.20
CA PRO A 236 10.40 -10.42 27.95
C PRO A 236 10.04 -9.03 27.40
N PHE A 237 8.95 -8.43 27.85
CA PHE A 237 8.52 -7.09 27.43
C PHE A 237 9.05 -5.96 28.33
N ASP A 238 9.89 -6.27 29.35
CA ASP A 238 10.48 -5.27 30.27
C ASP A 238 11.29 -4.22 29.50
N ALA A 239 11.02 -2.96 29.76
CA ALA A 239 11.63 -1.82 29.07
C ALA A 239 13.15 -1.82 29.10
N ARG A 240 13.76 -2.32 30.19
CA ARG A 240 15.21 -2.37 30.39
C ARG A 240 15.91 -3.26 29.38
N ILE A 241 15.29 -4.38 28.97
CA ILE A 241 15.82 -5.29 27.96
C ILE A 241 16.00 -4.56 26.64
N HIS A 242 14.98 -3.82 26.21
CA HIS A 242 14.91 -3.17 24.90
C HIS A 242 15.79 -1.91 24.88
N ALA A 243 15.82 -1.14 25.99
CA ALA A 243 16.71 -0.01 26.15
C ALA A 243 18.19 -0.41 26.09
N ALA A 244 18.57 -1.55 26.73
CA ALA A 244 19.93 -2.07 26.71
C ALA A 244 20.41 -2.45 25.30
N ARG A 245 19.50 -2.88 24.39
CA ARG A 245 19.84 -3.19 23.00
C ARG A 245 19.84 -1.94 22.10
N GLY A 246 18.99 -0.95 22.38
CA GLY A 246 18.97 0.34 21.69
C GLY A 246 18.27 0.40 20.34
N GLN A 247 17.69 -0.70 19.81
CA GLN A 247 16.93 -0.72 18.56
C GLN A 247 15.60 0.01 18.74
N ARG A 248 15.39 1.14 18.06
CA ARG A 248 14.23 2.01 18.25
C ARG A 248 12.90 1.27 17.98
N GLY A 249 12.78 0.58 16.86
CA GLY A 249 11.57 -0.20 16.54
C GLY A 249 11.24 -1.26 17.59
N GLN A 250 12.27 -1.92 18.16
CA GLN A 250 12.09 -2.90 19.24
C GLN A 250 11.60 -2.24 20.55
N ILE A 251 12.11 -1.07 20.89
CA ILE A 251 11.69 -0.29 22.07
C ILE A 251 10.22 0.07 21.92
N ASP A 252 9.84 0.57 20.75
CA ASP A 252 8.48 0.99 20.45
C ASP A 252 7.52 -0.21 20.43
N ALA A 253 7.87 -1.30 19.74
CA ALA A 253 7.08 -2.54 19.75
C ALA A 253 6.85 -3.08 21.18
N ALA A 254 7.90 -3.14 22.00
CA ALA A 254 7.77 -3.54 23.40
C ALA A 254 6.85 -2.60 24.19
N THR A 255 6.83 -1.32 23.87
CA THR A 255 5.93 -0.34 24.50
C THR A 255 4.47 -0.62 24.12
N LEU A 256 4.20 -0.94 22.86
CA LEU A 256 2.86 -1.34 22.41
C LEU A 256 2.39 -2.62 23.10
N TYR A 257 3.25 -3.63 23.24
CA TYR A 257 2.90 -4.84 23.99
C TYR A 257 2.58 -4.54 25.46
N ARG A 258 3.40 -3.73 26.15
CA ARG A 258 3.12 -3.31 27.53
C ARG A 258 1.84 -2.48 27.67
N HIS A 259 1.46 -1.73 26.63
CA HIS A 259 0.21 -0.97 26.61
C HIS A 259 -1.02 -1.89 26.67
N VAL A 260 -1.00 -3.00 25.95
CA VAL A 260 -2.14 -3.95 25.93
C VAL A 260 -2.05 -5.04 26.99
N LEU A 261 -0.85 -5.40 27.45
CA LEU A 261 -0.60 -6.39 28.49
C LEU A 261 -0.41 -5.71 29.87
N THR A 262 -1.44 -5.69 30.70
CA THR A 262 -1.33 -5.14 32.07
C THR A 262 -1.10 -6.25 33.08
N ASP A 263 -0.31 -5.98 34.14
CA ASP A 263 -0.01 -6.97 35.19
C ASP A 263 -1.17 -7.25 36.15
N THR A 264 -2.31 -6.57 35.96
CA THR A 264 -3.48 -6.66 36.85
C THR A 264 -4.54 -7.64 36.38
N SER A 265 -4.38 -8.29 35.20
CA SER A 265 -5.35 -9.26 34.71
C SER A 265 -5.34 -10.55 35.55
N ALA A 266 -6.51 -11.21 35.64
CA ALA A 266 -6.62 -12.49 36.33
C ALA A 266 -5.72 -13.56 35.69
N LEU A 267 -5.61 -13.56 34.36
CA LEU A 267 -4.68 -14.44 33.62
C LEU A 267 -3.24 -14.20 34.03
N SER A 268 -2.79 -12.93 34.08
CA SER A 268 -1.42 -12.61 34.51
C SER A 268 -1.13 -13.11 35.92
N GLN A 269 -2.06 -12.92 36.83
CA GLN A 269 -1.87 -13.29 38.24
C GLN A 269 -1.97 -14.79 38.48
N SER A 270 -2.68 -15.55 37.62
CA SER A 270 -2.91 -16.98 37.80
C SER A 270 -1.64 -17.83 37.74
N HIS A 271 -0.53 -17.32 37.18
CA HIS A 271 0.72 -18.07 36.99
C HIS A 271 1.97 -17.31 37.45
N HIS A 272 1.87 -16.47 38.47
CA HIS A 272 3.01 -15.76 39.04
C HIS A 272 4.15 -16.66 39.48
N ASN A 273 3.85 -17.85 39.93
CA ASN A 273 4.83 -18.87 40.34
C ASN A 273 4.98 -19.98 39.29
N CYS A 274 4.99 -19.62 38.04
CA CYS A 274 5.08 -20.54 36.91
C CYS A 274 6.45 -21.29 36.93
N GLU A 275 6.43 -22.61 36.75
CA GLU A 275 7.63 -23.44 36.64
C GLU A 275 8.33 -23.30 35.26
N LYS A 276 7.70 -22.64 34.29
CA LYS A 276 8.30 -22.39 32.98
C LYS A 276 9.49 -21.44 33.10
N VAL A 277 10.67 -21.92 32.75
CA VAL A 277 11.91 -21.13 32.79
C VAL A 277 11.92 -20.09 31.68
N GLN A 278 11.51 -20.50 30.47
CA GLN A 278 11.43 -19.62 29.27
C GLN A 278 10.31 -20.06 28.33
N ASP A 279 9.68 -19.09 27.71
CA ASP A 279 8.73 -19.30 26.59
C ASP A 279 9.50 -19.50 25.27
N PRO A 280 8.88 -20.13 24.25
CA PRO A 280 9.39 -20.17 22.90
C PRO A 280 9.60 -18.78 22.30
N TYR A 281 10.43 -18.68 21.26
CA TYR A 281 10.79 -17.39 20.63
C TYR A 281 9.60 -16.66 20.02
N SER A 282 8.60 -17.36 19.50
CA SER A 282 7.39 -16.75 18.96
C SER A 282 6.57 -15.97 20.01
N LEU A 283 6.81 -16.20 21.30
CA LEU A 283 6.26 -15.43 22.42
C LEU A 283 7.27 -14.40 22.94
N ARG A 284 8.46 -14.84 23.36
CA ARG A 284 9.39 -13.96 24.07
C ARG A 284 10.21 -13.04 23.18
N CYS A 285 10.34 -13.34 21.88
CA CYS A 285 11.06 -12.50 20.92
C CYS A 285 10.12 -11.62 20.08
N GLN A 286 8.84 -11.51 20.44
CA GLN A 286 7.90 -10.65 19.72
C GLN A 286 8.40 -9.21 19.56
N PRO A 287 8.91 -8.52 20.61
CA PRO A 287 9.41 -7.15 20.44
C PRO A 287 10.60 -7.04 19.48
N GLN A 288 11.46 -8.05 19.43
CA GLN A 288 12.64 -8.05 18.56
C GLN A 288 12.24 -8.19 17.09
N VAL A 289 11.33 -9.14 16.79
CA VAL A 289 10.88 -9.42 15.42
C VAL A 289 9.95 -8.33 14.92
N MET A 290 8.90 -8.03 15.67
CA MET A 290 7.94 -6.99 15.30
C MET A 290 8.61 -5.60 15.24
N GLY A 291 9.58 -5.34 16.12
CA GLY A 291 10.36 -4.11 16.09
C GLY A 291 11.23 -3.96 14.84
N ALA A 292 11.79 -5.06 14.34
CA ALA A 292 12.50 -5.06 13.06
C ALA A 292 11.53 -4.75 11.90
N CYS A 293 10.36 -5.37 11.89
CA CYS A 293 9.30 -5.08 10.91
C CYS A 293 8.86 -3.61 10.98
N LEU A 294 8.62 -3.06 12.18
CA LEU A 294 8.24 -1.66 12.37
C LEU A 294 9.29 -0.68 11.83
N THR A 295 10.57 -1.00 12.01
CA THR A 295 11.66 -0.20 11.44
C THR A 295 11.59 -0.16 9.92
N GLN A 296 11.35 -1.30 9.25
CA GLN A 296 11.21 -1.36 7.80
C GLN A 296 9.97 -0.59 7.32
N VAL A 297 8.83 -0.78 7.98
CA VAL A 297 7.58 -0.05 7.64
C VAL A 297 7.78 1.47 7.69
N ARG A 298 8.47 1.98 8.73
CA ARG A 298 8.78 3.41 8.86
C ARG A 298 9.73 3.91 7.77
N GLN A 299 10.79 3.18 7.47
CA GLN A 299 11.71 3.54 6.39
C GLN A 299 11.01 3.56 5.02
N VAL A 300 10.14 2.59 4.77
CA VAL A 300 9.32 2.56 3.55
C VAL A 300 8.38 3.76 3.50
N MET A 301 7.75 4.12 4.62
CA MET A 301 6.90 5.31 4.70
C MET A 301 7.67 6.58 4.32
N ASP A 302 8.88 6.77 4.85
CA ASP A 302 9.72 7.93 4.55
C ASP A 302 10.02 8.01 3.04
N VAL A 303 10.43 6.90 2.41
CA VAL A 303 10.71 6.84 0.98
C VAL A 303 9.46 7.14 0.14
N LEU A 304 8.35 6.48 0.44
CA LEU A 304 7.11 6.64 -0.34
C LEU A 304 6.48 8.03 -0.16
N LEU A 305 6.65 8.66 0.99
CA LEU A 305 6.17 10.02 1.21
C LEU A 305 6.98 11.04 0.39
N VAL A 306 8.28 10.87 0.26
CA VAL A 306 9.12 11.68 -0.65
C VAL A 306 8.67 11.46 -2.08
N GLU A 307 8.49 10.21 -2.52
CA GLU A 307 8.11 9.89 -3.88
C GLU A 307 6.70 10.39 -4.24
N ALA A 308 5.74 10.30 -3.32
CA ALA A 308 4.39 10.85 -3.50
C ALA A 308 4.37 12.37 -3.73
N ASN A 309 5.41 13.06 -3.29
CA ASN A 309 5.58 14.51 -3.42
C ASN A 309 6.63 14.92 -4.47
N ALA A 310 7.21 13.95 -5.16
CA ALA A 310 8.27 14.18 -6.15
C ALA A 310 7.74 14.66 -7.50
N VAL A 311 8.64 15.26 -8.26
CA VAL A 311 8.48 15.46 -9.71
C VAL A 311 9.28 14.38 -10.40
N SER A 312 8.58 13.39 -10.92
CA SER A 312 9.15 12.17 -11.51
C SER A 312 8.91 12.07 -13.02
N ASP A 313 8.64 13.19 -13.69
CA ASP A 313 8.54 13.24 -15.15
C ASP A 313 9.88 13.59 -15.81
N ASN A 314 9.93 13.64 -17.14
CA ASN A 314 11.10 13.99 -17.95
C ASN A 314 10.69 14.44 -19.36
N PRO A 315 11.35 15.46 -19.92
CA PRO A 315 12.34 16.35 -19.30
C PRO A 315 11.71 17.33 -18.32
N LEU A 316 12.49 17.83 -17.39
CA LEU A 316 12.07 18.87 -16.45
C LEU A 316 12.28 20.26 -17.02
N VAL A 317 11.33 21.16 -16.75
CA VAL A 317 11.35 22.57 -17.18
C VAL A 317 11.73 23.45 -15.99
N PHE A 318 12.85 24.12 -16.08
CA PHE A 318 13.33 25.12 -15.14
C PHE A 318 13.06 26.50 -15.70
N ALA A 319 11.87 27.01 -15.37
CA ALA A 319 11.33 28.21 -16.04
C ALA A 319 12.11 29.48 -15.72
N GLU A 320 12.68 29.60 -14.52
CA GLU A 320 13.50 30.76 -14.11
C GLU A 320 14.77 30.90 -14.95
N GLU A 321 15.43 29.79 -15.26
CA GLU A 321 16.64 29.73 -16.08
C GLU A 321 16.33 29.60 -17.60
N GLY A 322 15.09 29.28 -17.97
CA GLY A 322 14.68 29.00 -19.34
C GLY A 322 15.24 27.68 -19.88
N ASP A 323 15.58 26.75 -18.98
CA ASP A 323 16.20 25.48 -19.29
C ASP A 323 15.20 24.31 -19.31
N VAL A 324 15.47 23.33 -20.18
CA VAL A 324 14.78 22.05 -20.22
C VAL A 324 15.83 20.95 -20.16
N ILE A 325 15.82 20.19 -19.07
CA ILE A 325 16.86 19.21 -18.76
C ILE A 325 16.29 17.81 -18.75
N SER A 326 16.86 16.92 -19.57
CA SER A 326 16.55 15.50 -19.57
C SER A 326 17.39 14.76 -18.54
N GLY A 327 16.72 14.05 -17.64
CA GLY A 327 17.32 13.25 -16.56
C GLY A 327 16.67 11.88 -16.43
N GLY A 328 16.66 11.33 -15.22
CA GLY A 328 16.17 9.99 -14.92
C GLY A 328 15.19 9.90 -13.74
N ASN A 329 14.51 10.99 -13.35
CA ASN A 329 13.63 11.01 -12.19
C ASN A 329 12.42 10.07 -12.32
N PHE A 330 12.15 9.58 -13.52
CA PHE A 330 11.11 8.59 -13.79
C PHE A 330 11.50 7.17 -13.35
N HIS A 331 12.77 6.90 -13.04
CA HIS A 331 13.22 5.55 -12.68
C HIS A 331 12.74 5.19 -11.26
N ALA A 332 11.84 4.20 -11.19
CA ALA A 332 11.13 3.88 -9.96
C ALA A 332 11.91 2.95 -8.99
N GLU A 333 13.25 2.87 -9.08
CA GLU A 333 14.05 2.03 -8.18
C GLU A 333 13.85 2.31 -6.70
N PRO A 334 13.73 3.57 -6.22
CA PRO A 334 13.44 3.82 -4.81
C PRO A 334 12.13 3.17 -4.36
N VAL A 335 11.11 3.18 -5.21
CA VAL A 335 9.80 2.54 -4.94
C VAL A 335 9.93 1.01 -4.94
N ALA A 336 10.69 0.45 -5.90
CA ALA A 336 10.90 -0.99 -6.00
C ALA A 336 11.58 -1.55 -4.74
N MET A 337 12.67 -0.92 -4.30
CA MET A 337 13.40 -1.34 -3.09
C MET A 337 12.56 -1.13 -1.82
N ALA A 338 11.79 -0.05 -1.73
CA ALA A 338 10.86 0.17 -0.62
C ALA A 338 9.78 -0.93 -0.57
N ALA A 339 9.18 -1.28 -1.71
CA ALA A 339 8.19 -2.36 -1.80
C ALA A 339 8.79 -3.73 -1.46
N ASP A 340 10.02 -4.03 -1.86
CA ASP A 340 10.72 -5.26 -1.51
C ASP A 340 10.97 -5.36 0.00
N ASN A 341 11.43 -4.28 0.64
CA ASN A 341 11.60 -4.24 2.10
C ASN A 341 10.27 -4.41 2.83
N LEU A 342 9.20 -3.82 2.31
CA LEU A 342 7.86 -3.98 2.88
C LEU A 342 7.35 -5.43 2.76
N ALA A 343 7.62 -6.10 1.64
CA ALA A 343 7.29 -7.50 1.44
C ALA A 343 7.96 -8.41 2.48
N LEU A 344 9.23 -8.15 2.80
CA LEU A 344 9.92 -8.89 3.87
C LEU A 344 9.23 -8.68 5.23
N ALA A 345 8.87 -7.44 5.57
CA ALA A 345 8.18 -7.13 6.82
C ALA A 345 6.80 -7.81 6.90
N ILE A 346 5.98 -7.74 5.84
CA ILE A 346 4.66 -8.39 5.79
C ILE A 346 4.79 -9.92 5.94
N SER A 347 5.76 -10.53 5.24
CA SER A 347 6.02 -11.97 5.34
C SER A 347 6.42 -12.39 6.75
N GLU A 348 7.29 -11.63 7.41
CA GLU A 348 7.78 -11.94 8.76
C GLU A 348 6.70 -11.76 9.83
N ILE A 349 5.84 -10.73 9.71
CA ILE A 349 4.65 -10.56 10.58
C ILE A 349 3.75 -11.81 10.50
N GLY A 350 3.44 -12.28 9.29
CA GLY A 350 2.64 -13.49 9.07
C GLY A 350 3.31 -14.74 9.57
N SER A 351 4.63 -14.88 9.35
CA SER A 351 5.42 -16.02 9.79
C SER A 351 5.44 -16.16 11.32
N LEU A 352 5.63 -15.05 12.03
CA LEU A 352 5.61 -15.05 13.50
C LEU A 352 4.21 -15.41 14.05
N SER A 353 3.16 -14.88 13.43
CA SER A 353 1.77 -15.18 13.78
C SER A 353 1.47 -16.68 13.59
N GLU A 354 1.87 -17.26 12.45
CA GLU A 354 1.70 -18.70 12.18
C GLU A 354 2.39 -19.58 13.23
N ARG A 355 3.61 -19.23 13.66
CA ARG A 355 4.30 -19.97 14.73
C ARG A 355 3.53 -19.94 16.05
N ARG A 356 2.88 -18.83 16.40
CA ARG A 356 2.05 -18.75 17.61
C ARG A 356 0.78 -19.59 17.50
N ILE A 357 0.17 -19.66 16.31
CA ILE A 357 -0.97 -20.57 16.07
C ILE A 357 -0.52 -22.02 16.30
N ALA A 358 0.57 -22.44 15.68
CA ALA A 358 1.11 -23.80 15.84
C ALA A 358 1.42 -24.14 17.31
N LEU A 359 1.96 -23.18 18.06
CA LEU A 359 2.22 -23.33 19.49
C LEU A 359 0.93 -23.55 20.28
N MET A 360 -0.15 -22.84 19.97
CA MET A 360 -1.45 -23.02 20.66
C MET A 360 -2.07 -24.39 20.41
N MET A 361 -1.79 -25.01 19.24
CA MET A 361 -2.30 -26.36 18.92
C MET A 361 -1.63 -27.46 19.72
N ASP A 362 -0.40 -27.24 20.21
CA ASP A 362 0.36 -28.20 20.99
C ASP A 362 0.03 -28.11 22.49
N LYS A 363 -0.61 -29.16 23.03
CA LYS A 363 -1.01 -29.19 24.44
C LYS A 363 0.17 -29.12 25.44
N HIS A 364 1.36 -29.58 25.03
CA HIS A 364 2.53 -29.56 25.92
C HIS A 364 3.12 -28.16 26.03
N MET A 365 3.03 -27.37 24.94
CA MET A 365 3.53 -26.01 24.90
C MET A 365 2.51 -25.01 25.46
N SER A 366 1.24 -25.15 25.08
CA SER A 366 0.17 -24.21 25.43
C SER A 366 -0.53 -24.52 26.74
N GLN A 367 -0.50 -25.78 27.19
CA GLN A 367 -1.34 -26.29 28.30
C GLN A 367 -2.84 -26.08 28.04
N LEU A 368 -3.24 -26.05 26.77
CA LEU A 368 -4.63 -26.01 26.30
C LEU A 368 -5.01 -27.39 25.73
N PRO A 369 -6.30 -27.71 25.58
CA PRO A 369 -6.71 -28.90 24.87
C PRO A 369 -6.12 -28.94 23.45
N PRO A 370 -5.70 -30.10 22.92
CA PRO A 370 -5.20 -30.24 21.56
C PRO A 370 -6.18 -29.60 20.57
N PHE A 371 -5.67 -28.82 19.61
CA PHE A 371 -6.47 -28.12 18.61
C PHE A 371 -7.60 -27.25 19.19
N LEU A 372 -7.47 -26.80 20.43
CA LEU A 372 -8.37 -25.86 21.11
C LEU A 372 -9.85 -26.30 21.14
N VAL A 373 -10.10 -27.59 21.22
CA VAL A 373 -11.44 -28.14 21.28
C VAL A 373 -11.56 -29.23 22.36
N LYS A 374 -12.70 -29.30 23.04
CA LYS A 374 -13.05 -30.38 23.95
C LYS A 374 -13.49 -31.62 23.12
N ASN A 375 -13.37 -32.82 23.70
CA ASN A 375 -13.72 -34.09 23.06
C ASN A 375 -12.95 -34.32 21.73
N GLY A 376 -11.62 -34.16 21.77
CA GLY A 376 -10.72 -34.48 20.66
C GLY A 376 -10.92 -35.91 20.15
N GLY A 377 -10.85 -36.10 18.83
CA GLY A 377 -11.17 -37.37 18.17
C GLY A 377 -12.57 -37.38 17.55
N VAL A 378 -13.60 -36.89 18.26
CA VAL A 378 -14.91 -36.54 17.66
C VAL A 378 -14.82 -35.16 17.00
N ASN A 379 -14.13 -34.23 17.61
CA ASN A 379 -13.88 -32.91 17.06
C ASN A 379 -12.42 -32.76 16.64
N SER A 380 -12.16 -32.12 15.51
CA SER A 380 -10.86 -31.76 14.97
C SER A 380 -10.44 -30.33 15.36
N GLY A 381 -11.38 -29.47 15.73
CA GLY A 381 -11.14 -28.11 16.19
C GLY A 381 -10.39 -27.22 15.18
N PHE A 382 -9.34 -26.57 15.63
CA PHE A 382 -8.53 -25.64 14.81
C PHE A 382 -7.45 -26.35 13.94
N MET A 383 -7.43 -27.67 13.85
CA MET A 383 -6.40 -28.41 13.10
C MET A 383 -6.23 -27.86 11.67
N ILE A 384 -7.31 -27.77 10.89
CA ILE A 384 -7.23 -27.34 9.50
C ILE A 384 -7.11 -25.81 9.38
N ALA A 385 -7.63 -25.05 10.31
CA ALA A 385 -7.38 -23.60 10.35
C ALA A 385 -5.88 -23.28 10.48
N GLN A 386 -5.15 -24.07 11.30
CA GLN A 386 -3.68 -23.94 11.38
C GLN A 386 -3.00 -24.34 10.06
N VAL A 387 -3.47 -25.38 9.36
CA VAL A 387 -2.93 -25.76 8.04
C VAL A 387 -3.18 -24.65 7.02
N THR A 388 -4.34 -24.00 7.05
CA THR A 388 -4.64 -22.84 6.20
C THR A 388 -3.65 -21.70 6.48
N ALA A 389 -3.41 -21.36 7.76
CA ALA A 389 -2.45 -20.33 8.12
C ALA A 389 -1.01 -20.68 7.64
N ALA A 390 -0.61 -21.95 7.75
CA ALA A 390 0.68 -22.43 7.27
C ALA A 390 0.81 -22.32 5.74
N ALA A 391 -0.26 -22.63 4.99
CA ALA A 391 -0.28 -22.49 3.53
C ALA A 391 -0.09 -21.02 3.11
N LEU A 392 -0.86 -20.09 3.70
CA LEU A 392 -0.76 -18.66 3.43
C LEU A 392 0.62 -18.07 3.78
N ALA A 393 1.18 -18.46 4.93
CA ALA A 393 2.52 -18.03 5.32
C ALA A 393 3.61 -18.60 4.39
N SER A 394 3.45 -19.82 3.89
CA SER A 394 4.37 -20.44 2.92
C SER A 394 4.32 -19.72 1.56
N GLU A 395 3.14 -19.37 1.08
CA GLU A 395 2.96 -18.61 -0.16
C GLU A 395 3.64 -17.24 -0.07
N ASN A 396 3.48 -16.54 1.04
CA ASN A 396 4.16 -15.25 1.27
C ASN A 396 5.68 -15.34 1.24
N LYS A 397 6.29 -16.46 1.62
CA LYS A 397 7.75 -16.65 1.49
C LYS A 397 8.19 -16.63 0.03
N ALA A 398 7.41 -17.23 -0.88
CA ALA A 398 7.68 -17.18 -2.31
C ALA A 398 7.47 -15.76 -2.86
N LEU A 399 6.37 -15.10 -2.47
CA LEU A 399 6.06 -13.73 -2.87
C LEU A 399 7.04 -12.68 -2.33
N ALA A 400 7.75 -12.97 -1.23
CA ALA A 400 8.75 -12.07 -0.66
C ALA A 400 10.05 -12.01 -1.46
N HIS A 401 10.23 -12.84 -2.52
CA HIS A 401 11.40 -12.74 -3.39
C HIS A 401 11.48 -11.32 -4.01
N PRO A 402 12.64 -10.63 -3.92
CA PRO A 402 12.78 -9.26 -4.40
C PRO A 402 12.52 -9.14 -5.92
N HIS A 403 11.76 -8.12 -6.30
CA HIS A 403 11.52 -7.78 -7.71
C HIS A 403 12.52 -6.75 -8.24
N SER A 404 13.06 -5.88 -7.39
CA SER A 404 14.04 -4.85 -7.79
C SER A 404 15.32 -5.42 -8.41
N VAL A 405 15.63 -6.67 -8.13
CA VAL A 405 16.83 -7.36 -8.67
C VAL A 405 16.58 -8.05 -10.03
N ASP A 406 15.37 -7.97 -10.56
CA ASP A 406 14.94 -8.71 -11.77
C ASP A 406 14.86 -7.79 -13.01
N SER A 407 15.86 -6.91 -13.17
CA SER A 407 15.95 -6.00 -14.31
C SER A 407 16.19 -6.75 -15.61
N LEU A 408 15.50 -6.31 -16.69
CA LEU A 408 15.73 -6.75 -18.07
C LEU A 408 15.51 -5.58 -19.03
N PRO A 409 16.29 -5.50 -20.14
CA PRO A 409 16.21 -4.36 -21.04
C PRO A 409 14.89 -4.31 -21.82
N THR A 410 14.39 -3.08 -22.01
CA THR A 410 13.22 -2.77 -22.85
C THR A 410 13.54 -1.68 -23.86
N SER A 411 12.58 -1.27 -24.71
CA SER A 411 12.71 -0.19 -25.68
C SER A 411 13.97 -0.30 -26.57
N ALA A 412 14.22 -1.51 -27.13
CA ALA A 412 15.39 -1.81 -27.95
C ALA A 412 16.73 -1.46 -27.25
N ASN A 413 16.85 -1.79 -25.98
CA ASN A 413 17.99 -1.53 -25.09
C ASN A 413 18.25 -0.04 -24.75
N GLN A 414 17.34 0.87 -25.10
CA GLN A 414 17.41 2.25 -24.62
C GLN A 414 17.11 2.32 -23.10
N GLU A 415 16.24 1.44 -22.63
CA GLU A 415 15.93 1.22 -21.22
C GLU A 415 16.63 -0.08 -20.78
N ASP A 416 17.95 -0.03 -20.63
CA ASP A 416 18.81 -1.19 -20.37
C ASP A 416 18.83 -1.63 -18.90
N HIS A 417 18.29 -0.82 -18.00
CA HIS A 417 18.05 -1.11 -16.59
C HIS A 417 16.68 -0.61 -16.18
N VAL A 418 15.84 -1.48 -15.60
CA VAL A 418 14.47 -1.19 -15.16
C VAL A 418 14.24 -1.62 -13.72
N SER A 419 13.29 -0.98 -13.03
CA SER A 419 13.10 -1.16 -11.58
C SER A 419 12.20 -2.31 -11.17
N MET A 420 11.27 -2.73 -12.03
CA MET A 420 10.16 -3.66 -11.72
C MET A 420 9.24 -3.18 -10.58
N ALA A 421 9.25 -1.88 -10.26
CA ALA A 421 8.49 -1.30 -9.16
C ALA A 421 6.97 -1.61 -9.19
N PRO A 422 6.27 -1.60 -10.36
CA PRO A 422 4.86 -1.96 -10.40
C PRO A 422 4.58 -3.38 -9.92
N ALA A 423 5.40 -4.35 -10.31
CA ALA A 423 5.27 -5.73 -9.86
C ALA A 423 5.61 -5.87 -8.36
N ALA A 424 6.67 -5.19 -7.92
CA ALA A 424 7.06 -5.13 -6.51
C ALA A 424 5.93 -4.56 -5.62
N GLY A 425 5.30 -3.45 -6.03
CA GLY A 425 4.21 -2.84 -5.30
C GLY A 425 2.93 -3.66 -5.32
N ARG A 426 2.55 -4.19 -6.49
CA ARG A 426 1.29 -4.90 -6.67
C ARG A 426 1.22 -6.21 -5.87
N ARG A 427 2.31 -6.99 -5.79
CA ARG A 427 2.33 -8.24 -5.00
C ARG A 427 2.03 -8.03 -3.51
N LEU A 428 2.29 -6.83 -2.98
CA LEU A 428 2.02 -6.52 -1.57
C LEU A 428 0.56 -6.73 -1.18
N TRP A 429 -0.37 -6.57 -2.13
CA TRP A 429 -1.80 -6.72 -1.87
C TRP A 429 -2.18 -8.17 -1.56
N GLU A 430 -1.66 -9.12 -2.35
CA GLU A 430 -1.83 -10.55 -2.12
C GLU A 430 -1.15 -10.98 -0.81
N MET A 431 0.08 -10.51 -0.59
CA MET A 431 0.81 -10.78 0.64
C MET A 431 0.10 -10.24 1.88
N ALA A 432 -0.50 -9.05 1.79
CA ALA A 432 -1.28 -8.48 2.88
C ALA A 432 -2.57 -9.27 3.14
N ALA A 433 -3.27 -9.70 2.09
CA ALA A 433 -4.44 -10.56 2.22
C ALA A 433 -4.10 -11.89 2.89
N ASN A 434 -3.02 -12.55 2.46
CA ASN A 434 -2.53 -13.78 3.06
C ASN A 434 -2.16 -13.58 4.55
N THR A 435 -1.40 -12.54 4.87
CA THR A 435 -1.01 -12.24 6.26
C THR A 435 -2.22 -11.91 7.13
N ARG A 436 -3.21 -11.19 6.61
CA ARG A 436 -4.46 -10.90 7.31
C ARG A 436 -5.23 -12.18 7.62
N GLY A 437 -5.28 -13.14 6.69
CA GLY A 437 -5.85 -14.47 6.90
C GLY A 437 -5.14 -15.25 8.02
N VAL A 438 -3.80 -15.21 8.06
CA VAL A 438 -3.00 -15.82 9.14
C VAL A 438 -3.33 -15.17 10.49
N ILE A 439 -3.36 -13.84 10.56
CA ILE A 439 -3.68 -13.10 11.80
C ILE A 439 -5.13 -13.36 12.24
N ALA A 440 -6.07 -13.49 11.31
CA ALA A 440 -7.46 -13.84 11.62
C ALA A 440 -7.56 -15.20 12.32
N VAL A 441 -6.84 -16.20 11.83
CA VAL A 441 -6.75 -17.52 12.48
C VAL A 441 -6.11 -17.40 13.85
N GLU A 442 -5.05 -16.60 14.02
CA GLU A 442 -4.44 -16.37 15.33
C GLU A 442 -5.42 -15.70 16.30
N TRP A 443 -6.16 -14.69 15.86
CA TRP A 443 -7.15 -14.00 16.69
C TRP A 443 -8.24 -14.96 17.18
N LEU A 444 -8.79 -15.77 16.27
CA LEU A 444 -9.76 -16.83 16.61
C LEU A 444 -9.17 -17.82 17.62
N ALA A 445 -7.96 -18.31 17.38
CA ALA A 445 -7.29 -19.28 18.23
C ALA A 445 -6.94 -18.73 19.61
N ALA A 446 -6.44 -17.51 19.69
CA ALA A 446 -6.08 -16.87 20.95
C ALA A 446 -7.33 -16.58 21.81
N CYS A 447 -8.41 -16.06 21.20
CA CYS A 447 -9.68 -15.88 21.92
C CYS A 447 -10.25 -17.22 22.40
N GLN A 448 -10.19 -18.27 21.58
CA GLN A 448 -10.60 -19.61 21.97
C GLN A 448 -9.75 -20.14 23.14
N GLY A 449 -8.44 -19.91 23.09
CA GLY A 449 -7.53 -20.31 24.18
C GLY A 449 -7.84 -19.60 25.50
N ILE A 450 -8.18 -18.32 25.47
CA ILE A 450 -8.60 -17.56 26.67
C ILE A 450 -9.94 -18.09 27.19
N ASP A 451 -10.91 -18.34 26.31
CA ASP A 451 -12.22 -18.89 26.72
C ASP A 451 -12.08 -20.26 27.40
N LEU A 452 -11.11 -21.07 27.00
CA LEU A 452 -10.81 -22.37 27.62
C LEU A 452 -10.12 -22.25 29.00
N ARG A 453 -9.68 -21.04 29.40
CA ARG A 453 -9.15 -20.72 30.75
C ARG A 453 -10.26 -20.35 31.74
N GLU A 454 -11.38 -20.95 31.69
CA GLU A 454 -12.62 -20.74 32.43
C GLU A 454 -12.48 -19.86 33.70
N GLY A 455 -13.21 -18.73 33.75
CA GLY A 455 -13.21 -17.81 34.89
C GLY A 455 -12.04 -16.84 34.98
N LEU A 456 -11.07 -16.90 34.06
CA LEU A 456 -9.94 -15.97 33.98
C LEU A 456 -10.19 -14.91 32.89
N THR A 457 -9.90 -13.65 33.23
CA THR A 457 -10.01 -12.53 32.30
C THR A 457 -8.63 -11.96 31.96
N SER A 458 -8.49 -11.44 30.75
CA SER A 458 -7.28 -10.76 30.25
C SER A 458 -7.26 -9.28 30.69
N SER A 459 -6.28 -8.52 30.21
CA SER A 459 -6.23 -7.07 30.40
C SER A 459 -7.36 -6.36 29.65
N PRO A 460 -7.79 -5.16 30.11
CA PRO A 460 -9.00 -4.50 29.58
C PRO A 460 -9.00 -4.31 28.06
N LEU A 461 -7.88 -3.91 27.45
CA LEU A 461 -7.82 -3.73 25.98
C LEU A 461 -7.86 -5.06 25.22
N LEU A 462 -7.27 -6.11 25.77
CA LEU A 462 -7.35 -7.46 25.17
C LEU A 462 -8.76 -8.06 25.34
N GLU A 463 -9.47 -7.76 26.43
CA GLU A 463 -10.87 -8.13 26.56
C GLU A 463 -11.77 -7.39 25.56
N GLN A 464 -11.49 -6.11 25.23
CA GLN A 464 -12.16 -5.41 24.13
C GLN A 464 -11.90 -6.10 22.79
N ALA A 465 -10.65 -6.50 22.52
CA ALA A 465 -10.32 -7.26 21.30
C ALA A 465 -11.08 -8.59 21.25
N ARG A 466 -11.13 -9.34 22.36
CA ARG A 466 -11.87 -10.59 22.45
C ARG A 466 -13.38 -10.38 22.27
N GLN A 467 -13.94 -9.38 22.90
CA GLN A 467 -15.37 -9.05 22.81
C GLN A 467 -15.76 -8.66 21.36
N ALA A 468 -14.97 -7.83 20.70
CA ALA A 468 -15.21 -7.43 19.31
C ALA A 468 -15.33 -8.65 18.37
N LEU A 469 -14.50 -9.68 18.58
CA LEU A 469 -14.63 -10.94 17.85
C LEU A 469 -15.88 -11.72 18.28
N ARG A 470 -16.13 -11.85 19.59
CA ARG A 470 -17.22 -12.67 20.15
C ARG A 470 -18.61 -12.12 19.86
N GLU A 471 -18.76 -10.84 19.57
CA GLU A 471 -20.01 -10.26 19.07
C GLU A 471 -20.43 -10.83 17.72
N GLN A 472 -19.48 -11.31 16.91
CA GLN A 472 -19.73 -11.84 15.57
C GLN A 472 -19.48 -13.35 15.45
N VAL A 473 -18.50 -13.88 16.20
CA VAL A 473 -18.06 -15.28 16.12
C VAL A 473 -18.18 -15.94 17.49
N ALA A 474 -19.08 -16.91 17.58
CA ALA A 474 -19.30 -17.65 18.82
C ALA A 474 -18.09 -18.51 19.23
N HIS A 475 -17.96 -18.78 20.53
CA HIS A 475 -17.01 -19.76 21.06
C HIS A 475 -17.12 -21.12 20.33
N TYR A 476 -15.99 -21.77 20.11
CA TYR A 476 -15.92 -23.03 19.38
C TYR A 476 -16.09 -24.23 20.32
N THR A 477 -17.28 -24.77 20.40
CA THR A 477 -17.62 -25.90 21.32
C THR A 477 -17.56 -27.26 20.62
N GLN A 478 -17.86 -27.29 19.33
CA GLN A 478 -17.89 -28.48 18.46
C GLN A 478 -17.57 -28.09 17.04
N ASP A 479 -17.16 -29.07 16.23
CA ASP A 479 -16.86 -28.84 14.82
C ASP A 479 -18.06 -28.24 14.08
N ARG A 480 -17.77 -27.20 13.28
CA ARG A 480 -18.74 -26.51 12.40
C ARG A 480 -18.05 -26.05 11.14
N PHE A 481 -18.81 -25.58 10.14
CA PHE A 481 -18.24 -24.96 8.95
C PHE A 481 -17.45 -23.72 9.38
N PHE A 482 -16.11 -23.78 9.20
CA PHE A 482 -15.19 -22.84 9.86
C PHE A 482 -14.77 -21.66 8.98
N ALA A 483 -14.87 -21.76 7.64
CA ALA A 483 -14.48 -20.68 6.75
C ALA A 483 -15.21 -19.36 7.04
N PRO A 484 -16.53 -19.33 7.33
CA PRO A 484 -17.22 -18.07 7.69
C PRO A 484 -16.66 -17.38 8.92
N ASP A 485 -16.16 -18.14 9.91
CA ASP A 485 -15.54 -17.55 11.09
C ASP A 485 -14.23 -16.83 10.74
N ILE A 486 -13.43 -17.45 9.85
CA ILE A 486 -12.18 -16.86 9.36
C ILE A 486 -12.46 -15.63 8.49
N GLU A 487 -13.45 -15.69 7.60
CA GLU A 487 -13.89 -14.57 6.76
C GLU A 487 -14.32 -13.38 7.63
N CYS A 488 -15.17 -13.62 8.61
CA CYS A 488 -15.65 -12.59 9.54
C CYS A 488 -14.48 -11.94 10.32
N ALA A 489 -13.56 -12.74 10.86
CA ALA A 489 -12.38 -12.22 11.56
C ALA A 489 -11.49 -11.40 10.61
N THR A 490 -11.32 -11.84 9.37
CA THR A 490 -10.55 -11.14 8.33
C THR A 490 -11.17 -9.78 7.98
N GLU A 491 -12.50 -9.71 7.85
CA GLU A 491 -13.23 -8.47 7.61
C GLU A 491 -13.11 -7.48 8.77
N LEU A 492 -13.24 -7.96 10.00
CA LEU A 492 -13.06 -7.11 11.19
C LEU A 492 -11.64 -6.53 11.27
N LEU A 493 -10.61 -7.32 10.90
CA LEU A 493 -9.23 -6.82 10.81
C LEU A 493 -9.10 -5.73 9.74
N ALA A 494 -9.64 -5.96 8.55
CA ALA A 494 -9.62 -5.00 7.44
C ALA A 494 -10.32 -3.66 7.78
N GLN A 495 -11.28 -3.67 8.71
CA GLN A 495 -11.94 -2.48 9.24
C GLN A 495 -11.11 -1.75 10.32
N GLY A 496 -9.90 -2.22 10.62
CA GLY A 496 -9.00 -1.64 11.61
C GLY A 496 -9.47 -1.83 13.06
N THR A 497 -10.24 -2.88 13.35
CA THR A 497 -10.82 -3.12 14.69
C THR A 497 -9.74 -3.19 15.76
N LEU A 498 -8.63 -3.88 15.51
CA LEU A 498 -7.54 -4.00 16.46
C LEU A 498 -6.57 -2.82 16.42
N LEU A 499 -6.43 -2.14 15.29
CA LEU A 499 -5.59 -0.94 15.15
C LEU A 499 -6.03 0.15 16.15
N LYS A 500 -7.32 0.31 16.37
CA LYS A 500 -7.91 1.31 17.28
C LYS A 500 -7.54 1.12 18.76
N LEU A 501 -7.04 -0.05 19.13
CA LEU A 501 -6.63 -0.38 20.50
C LEU A 501 -5.19 0.04 20.82
N LEU A 502 -4.42 0.44 19.80
CA LEU A 502 -3.05 0.87 19.97
C LEU A 502 -2.93 2.41 19.84
N PRO A 503 -1.97 3.02 20.55
CA PRO A 503 -1.60 4.41 20.29
C PRO A 503 -0.97 4.53 18.90
N GLU A 504 -0.88 5.76 18.38
CA GLU A 504 -0.19 6.05 17.12
C GLU A 504 1.28 5.60 17.19
N PHE A 505 1.76 4.94 16.12
CA PHE A 505 3.12 4.37 16.07
C PHE A 505 3.83 4.57 14.72
N LEU A 506 3.14 5.13 13.71
CA LEU A 506 3.67 5.55 12.41
C LEU A 506 3.57 7.06 12.22
#